data_4142b586ed8af1a527689e8c611c86cb
#
_entry.id   4142b586ed8af1a527689e8c611c86cb
#
_cell.length_a   1.000
_cell.length_b   1.000
_cell.length_c   1.000
_cell.angle_alpha   90.00
_cell.angle_beta   90.00
_cell.angle_gamma   90.00
#
_symmetry.space_group_name_H-M   'P 1'
#
loop_
_entity.id
_entity.type
_entity.pdbx_description
1 polymer ?
#
loop_
_entity_poly.entity_id
_entity_poly.type
_entity_poly.pdbx_seq_one_letter_code
_entity_poly.pdbx_strand_id
1 'polypeptide(L)'
;DQDIPVTPPSTLRVTGKTARFVVTPADQDRLVGTAIYFTHDPNSRTRFWNRADTTLSGKSWRVDLTVHDDLPLYVFAICHYRLGQKMPLERGETSTFTLNSLEQMIVPRTVNLKALAKIEKTRTVFEDFKNGIQDWSSRDQRTIRTYKFQSPDLDRSNDKQLALTIDPKGKKLSLRLNTTSTFLSRENNIGNFSLVKRIEGKGAREIRIDRKEFKGAKGKTLEWSKIATFDVTLVDEATKAKLNLT
;
A
#
# COMPACT_ATOMS: atom_id res chain seq x y z
N ASP A 1 27.21 24.81 6.54
CA ASP A 1 25.80 24.67 7.00
C ASP A 1 24.89 24.51 5.79
N GLN A 2 24.15 23.42 5.73
CA GLN A 2 23.12 23.26 4.70
C GLN A 2 21.80 23.78 5.30
N ASP A 3 21.24 24.79 4.66
CA ASP A 3 19.90 25.27 5.01
C ASP A 3 18.87 24.19 4.66
N ILE A 4 18.36 23.53 5.70
CA ILE A 4 17.28 22.54 5.56
C ILE A 4 15.95 23.31 5.53
N PRO A 5 15.13 23.15 4.48
CA PRO A 5 13.82 23.80 4.42
C PRO A 5 12.95 23.44 5.65
N VAL A 6 12.06 24.34 5.97
CA VAL A 6 11.09 24.08 7.05
C VAL A 6 10.10 22.97 6.65
N THR A 7 9.51 22.34 7.64
CA THR A 7 8.41 21.38 7.44
C THR A 7 7.37 21.95 6.47
N PRO A 8 7.03 21.24 5.39
CA PRO A 8 6.09 21.74 4.39
C PRO A 8 4.73 22.08 5.01
N PRO A 9 4.29 23.33 4.96
CA PRO A 9 2.97 23.70 5.47
C PRO A 9 1.88 23.01 4.67
N SER A 10 0.87 22.51 5.38
CA SER A 10 -0.26 21.82 4.76
C SER A 10 -1.56 22.20 5.44
N THR A 11 -2.65 22.09 4.70
CA THR A 11 -4.01 22.31 5.21
C THR A 11 -4.94 21.20 4.75
N LEU A 12 -5.89 20.84 5.61
CA LEU A 12 -6.96 19.89 5.32
C LEU A 12 -8.30 20.55 5.60
N ARG A 13 -9.15 20.69 4.58
CA ARG A 13 -10.47 21.31 4.70
C ARG A 13 -11.54 20.37 4.17
N VAL A 14 -12.64 20.24 4.90
CA VAL A 14 -13.78 19.41 4.50
C VAL A 14 -14.89 20.30 3.97
N THR A 15 -15.42 19.90 2.82
CA THR A 15 -16.62 20.51 2.22
C THR A 15 -17.52 19.37 1.71
N GLY A 16 -18.65 19.18 2.36
CA GLY A 16 -19.54 18.05 2.09
C GLY A 16 -18.82 16.72 2.31
N LYS A 17 -18.77 15.87 1.29
CA LYS A 17 -18.12 14.55 1.33
C LYS A 17 -16.64 14.57 0.91
N THR A 18 -16.08 15.74 0.66
CA THR A 18 -14.74 15.90 0.11
C THR A 18 -13.83 16.59 1.11
N ALA A 19 -12.69 15.99 1.37
CA ALA A 19 -11.58 16.58 2.10
C ALA A 19 -10.52 17.05 1.10
N ARG A 20 -10.28 18.35 1.04
CA ARG A 20 -9.20 18.92 0.25
C ARG A 20 -7.96 19.07 1.09
N PHE A 21 -6.91 18.34 0.72
CA PHE A 21 -5.58 18.50 1.29
C PHE A 21 -4.72 19.30 0.33
N VAL A 22 -4.00 20.29 0.87
CA VAL A 22 -3.07 21.14 0.12
C VAL A 22 -1.76 21.18 0.88
N VAL A 23 -0.65 21.01 0.18
CA VAL A 23 0.71 21.16 0.72
C VAL A 23 1.50 22.12 -0.17
N THR A 24 2.27 23.01 0.46
CA THR A 24 3.11 23.97 -0.24
C THR A 24 4.56 23.75 0.20
N PRO A 25 5.37 22.98 -0.57
CA PRO A 25 6.77 22.78 -0.26
C PRO A 25 7.52 24.11 -0.24
N ALA A 26 8.41 24.32 0.73
CA ALA A 26 9.07 25.59 0.93
C ALA A 26 10.05 25.88 -0.22
N ASP A 27 11.09 25.18 -0.40
CA ASP A 27 12.16 25.43 -1.34
C ASP A 27 11.85 24.80 -2.71
N GLN A 28 11.24 25.57 -3.59
CA GLN A 28 10.82 25.12 -4.92
C GLN A 28 12.01 24.82 -5.85
N ASP A 29 13.13 25.53 -5.70
CA ASP A 29 14.29 25.38 -6.59
C ASP A 29 15.02 24.04 -6.36
N ARG A 30 15.01 23.56 -5.12
CA ARG A 30 15.57 22.26 -4.76
C ARG A 30 14.54 21.13 -4.80
N LEU A 31 13.26 21.43 -4.98
CA LEU A 31 12.20 20.41 -4.97
C LEU A 31 12.33 19.48 -6.18
N VAL A 32 12.45 18.18 -5.92
CA VAL A 32 12.45 17.12 -6.93
C VAL A 32 11.03 16.65 -7.23
N GLY A 33 10.19 16.58 -6.21
CA GLY A 33 8.81 16.14 -6.32
C GLY A 33 8.10 16.05 -4.99
N THR A 34 6.78 15.92 -5.07
CA THR A 34 5.90 15.79 -3.91
C THR A 34 4.95 14.62 -4.14
N ALA A 35 4.78 13.79 -3.12
CA ALA A 35 3.78 12.74 -3.10
C ALA A 35 2.87 12.92 -1.89
N ILE A 36 1.56 12.82 -2.10
CA ILE A 36 0.57 12.86 -1.02
C ILE A 36 0.09 11.44 -0.77
N TYR A 37 0.06 11.05 0.50
CA TYR A 37 -0.38 9.74 0.95
C TYR A 37 -1.58 9.87 1.86
N PHE A 38 -2.53 8.96 1.70
CA PHE A 38 -3.73 8.91 2.52
C PHE A 38 -4.13 7.49 2.88
N THR A 39 -4.93 7.35 3.92
CA THR A 39 -5.53 6.07 4.31
C THR A 39 -6.78 6.28 5.16
N HIS A 40 -7.66 5.30 5.10
CA HIS A 40 -8.82 5.18 6.00
C HIS A 40 -8.62 4.09 7.07
N ASP A 41 -7.44 3.46 7.11
CA ASP A 41 -7.14 2.43 8.10
C ASP A 41 -6.84 3.05 9.47
N PRO A 42 -7.64 2.79 10.50
CA PRO A 42 -7.40 3.31 11.85
C PRO A 42 -6.18 2.66 12.53
N ASN A 43 -5.67 1.56 12.01
CA ASN A 43 -4.58 0.82 12.61
C ASN A 43 -3.22 1.47 12.34
N SER A 44 -2.68 2.20 13.32
CA SER A 44 -1.44 2.97 13.16
C SER A 44 -0.18 2.12 12.91
N ARG A 45 -0.18 0.81 13.24
CA ARG A 45 1.02 -0.04 13.12
C ARG A 45 1.13 -0.76 11.79
N THR A 46 0.00 -1.07 11.15
CA THR A 46 -0.05 -1.84 9.90
C THR A 46 -0.74 -1.09 8.78
N ARG A 47 -0.96 0.21 8.99
CA ARG A 47 -1.64 1.11 8.06
C ARG A 47 -0.95 1.08 6.70
N PHE A 48 -1.72 0.75 5.67
CA PHE A 48 -1.28 0.90 4.30
C PHE A 48 -1.62 2.30 3.80
N TRP A 49 -0.62 3.00 3.29
CA TRP A 49 -0.76 4.33 2.73
C TRP A 49 -0.96 4.25 1.22
N ASN A 50 -2.09 4.75 0.74
CA ASN A 50 -2.34 4.90 -0.68
C ASN A 50 -1.70 6.20 -1.17
N ARG A 51 -1.02 6.15 -2.30
CA ARG A 51 -0.55 7.35 -2.98
C ARG A 51 -1.71 7.99 -3.72
N ALA A 52 -1.94 9.27 -3.51
CA ALA A 52 -3.00 10.02 -4.16
C ALA A 52 -2.57 10.55 -5.53
N ASP A 53 -3.50 10.60 -6.48
CA ASP A 53 -3.34 11.35 -7.72
C ASP A 53 -3.44 12.84 -7.42
N THR A 54 -2.33 13.54 -7.58
CA THR A 54 -2.18 14.94 -7.16
C THR A 54 -2.22 15.91 -8.32
N THR A 55 -2.75 17.10 -8.08
CA THR A 55 -2.72 18.21 -9.04
C THR A 55 -1.81 19.30 -8.52
N LEU A 56 -0.86 19.75 -9.36
CA LEU A 56 -0.05 20.93 -9.10
C LEU A 56 -0.84 22.19 -9.47
N SER A 57 -0.92 23.15 -8.55
CA SER A 57 -1.56 24.44 -8.75
C SER A 57 -0.64 25.55 -8.22
N GLY A 58 0.04 26.25 -9.12
CA GLY A 58 1.10 27.18 -8.74
C GLY A 58 2.25 26.44 -8.04
N LYS A 59 2.52 26.80 -6.78
CA LYS A 59 3.56 26.18 -5.92
C LYS A 59 3.00 25.13 -4.97
N SER A 60 1.71 24.80 -5.05
CA SER A 60 1.05 23.92 -4.12
C SER A 60 0.56 22.65 -4.81
N TRP A 61 0.70 21.53 -4.14
CA TRP A 61 0.14 20.25 -4.53
C TRP A 61 -1.16 20.01 -3.78
N ARG A 62 -2.18 19.54 -4.48
CA ARG A 62 -3.50 19.30 -3.90
C ARG A 62 -4.07 17.96 -4.30
N VAL A 63 -4.95 17.46 -3.43
CA VAL A 63 -5.80 16.30 -3.69
C VAL A 63 -7.15 16.50 -3.03
N ASP A 64 -8.18 16.00 -3.67
CA ASP A 64 -9.53 15.88 -3.12
C ASP A 64 -9.78 14.41 -2.76
N LEU A 65 -10.03 14.15 -1.47
CA LEU A 65 -10.19 12.81 -0.91
C LEU A 65 -11.63 12.63 -0.43
N THR A 66 -12.16 11.42 -0.52
CA THR A 66 -13.49 11.11 0.00
C THR A 66 -13.45 10.97 1.52
N VAL A 67 -14.42 11.60 2.20
CA VAL A 67 -14.64 11.44 3.64
C VAL A 67 -15.79 10.46 3.84
N HIS A 68 -15.56 9.46 4.69
CA HIS A 68 -16.55 8.43 5.03
C HIS A 68 -17.13 8.67 6.43
N ASP A 69 -18.34 8.16 6.68
CA ASP A 69 -19.04 8.37 7.94
C ASP A 69 -18.53 7.47 9.09
N ASP A 70 -17.92 6.36 8.74
CA ASP A 70 -17.55 5.28 9.66
C ASP A 70 -16.05 5.10 9.86
N LEU A 71 -15.21 5.71 9.01
CA LEU A 71 -13.76 5.57 9.08
C LEU A 71 -13.03 6.92 9.07
N PRO A 72 -11.94 7.04 9.85
CA PRO A 72 -11.10 8.23 9.82
C PRO A 72 -10.37 8.34 8.46
N LEU A 73 -10.07 9.57 8.07
CA LEU A 73 -9.15 9.87 6.98
C LEU A 73 -7.87 10.43 7.56
N TYR A 74 -6.75 9.85 7.21
CA TYR A 74 -5.40 10.34 7.52
C TYR A 74 -4.71 10.73 6.22
N VAL A 75 -3.97 11.83 6.24
CA VAL A 75 -3.29 12.35 5.06
C VAL A 75 -2.02 13.11 5.44
N PHE A 76 -0.95 12.92 4.67
CA PHE A 76 0.28 13.70 4.74
C PHE A 76 0.97 13.74 3.38
N ALA A 77 1.99 14.59 3.26
CA ALA A 77 2.82 14.69 2.07
C ALA A 77 4.28 14.40 2.37
N ILE A 78 4.97 13.82 1.39
CA ILE A 78 6.44 13.67 1.36
C ILE A 78 6.96 14.55 0.24
N CYS A 79 7.84 15.48 0.58
CA CYS A 79 8.53 16.36 -0.35
C CYS A 79 9.98 15.92 -0.48
N HIS A 80 10.43 15.66 -1.70
CA HIS A 80 11.79 15.24 -2.02
C HIS A 80 12.59 16.45 -2.49
N TYR A 81 13.75 16.67 -1.90
CA TYR A 81 14.62 17.80 -2.20
C TYR A 81 16.02 17.35 -2.61
N ARG A 82 16.67 18.12 -3.45
CA ARG A 82 18.10 17.96 -3.73
C ARG A 82 18.92 18.52 -2.59
N LEU A 83 20.02 17.85 -2.27
CA LEU A 83 21.08 18.42 -1.44
C LEU A 83 21.95 19.33 -2.31
N GLY A 84 22.49 20.41 -1.72
CA GLY A 84 23.46 21.27 -2.39
C GLY A 84 24.77 20.55 -2.73
N GLN A 85 25.13 19.56 -1.91
CA GLN A 85 26.25 18.63 -2.11
C GLN A 85 25.86 17.23 -1.67
N LYS A 86 26.53 16.23 -2.23
CA LYS A 86 26.35 14.86 -1.77
C LYS A 86 26.79 14.69 -0.33
N MET A 87 26.04 13.89 0.42
CA MET A 87 26.36 13.54 1.80
C MET A 87 26.75 12.07 1.89
N PRO A 88 27.85 11.75 2.60
CA PRO A 88 28.21 10.37 2.88
C PRO A 88 27.18 9.74 3.83
N LEU A 89 26.86 8.49 3.59
CA LEU A 89 26.06 7.63 4.45
C LEU A 89 26.90 6.42 4.84
N GLU A 90 26.44 5.66 5.82
CA GLU A 90 27.10 4.40 6.20
C GLU A 90 27.26 3.44 5.01
N ARG A 91 26.35 3.47 4.04
CA ARG A 91 26.37 2.64 2.82
C ARG A 91 26.20 3.48 1.56
N GLY A 92 27.23 4.27 1.22
CA GLY A 92 27.25 5.08 -0.01
C GLY A 92 27.04 6.57 0.23
N GLU A 93 26.46 7.24 -0.76
CA GLU A 93 26.20 8.68 -0.74
C GLU A 93 24.74 8.96 -1.10
N THR A 94 24.20 10.07 -0.59
CA THR A 94 22.91 10.60 -1.02
C THR A 94 23.05 12.00 -1.59
N SER A 95 22.28 12.30 -2.63
CA SER A 95 22.13 13.64 -3.20
C SER A 95 20.74 14.25 -2.94
N THR A 96 19.90 13.53 -2.18
CA THR A 96 18.53 13.95 -1.89
C THR A 96 18.16 13.69 -0.44
N PHE A 97 17.16 14.40 0.04
CA PHE A 97 16.53 14.17 1.33
C PHE A 97 15.02 14.37 1.22
N THR A 98 14.29 13.97 2.24
CA THR A 98 12.85 14.11 2.28
C THR A 98 12.41 14.86 3.52
N LEU A 99 11.36 15.68 3.37
CA LEU A 99 10.63 16.29 4.47
C LEU A 99 9.16 15.92 4.37
N ASN A 100 8.59 15.53 5.48
CA ASN A 100 7.17 15.24 5.55
C ASN A 100 6.40 16.47 6.05
N SER A 101 5.20 16.68 5.51
CA SER A 101 4.24 17.54 6.20
C SER A 101 3.78 16.88 7.50
N LEU A 102 3.14 17.65 8.36
CA LEU A 102 2.42 17.04 9.49
C LEU A 102 1.30 16.14 8.97
N GLU A 103 1.13 14.98 9.60
CA GLU A 103 -0.03 14.13 9.37
C GLU A 103 -1.28 14.88 9.86
N GLN A 104 -2.29 14.95 9.04
CA GLN A 104 -3.59 15.52 9.38
C GLN A 104 -4.66 14.41 9.35
N MET A 105 -5.66 14.58 10.21
CA MET A 105 -6.70 13.57 10.41
C MET A 105 -8.09 14.20 10.44
N ILE A 106 -9.04 13.52 9.81
CA ILE A 106 -10.48 13.76 9.98
C ILE A 106 -11.07 12.55 10.70
N VAL A 107 -11.65 12.79 11.87
CA VAL A 107 -12.44 11.77 12.56
C VAL A 107 -13.92 12.08 12.30
N PRO A 108 -14.70 11.15 11.74
CA PRO A 108 -16.09 11.39 11.33
C PRO A 108 -16.95 11.99 12.44
N ARG A 109 -16.74 11.59 13.69
CA ARG A 109 -17.49 12.08 14.87
C ARG A 109 -17.26 13.57 15.17
N THR A 110 -16.18 14.16 14.67
CA THR A 110 -15.83 15.57 14.90
C THR A 110 -16.37 16.50 13.83
N VAL A 111 -16.83 15.93 12.72
CA VAL A 111 -17.37 16.69 11.59
C VAL A 111 -18.87 16.42 11.53
N ASN A 112 -19.69 17.47 11.67
CA ASN A 112 -21.16 17.34 11.60
C ASN A 112 -21.60 17.06 10.15
N LEU A 113 -21.44 15.81 9.71
CA LEU A 113 -21.65 15.40 8.34
C LEU A 113 -22.90 14.51 8.27
N LYS A 114 -24.09 15.14 8.24
CA LYS A 114 -25.37 14.44 8.08
C LYS A 114 -25.51 13.62 6.79
N ALA A 115 -24.52 13.59 5.91
CA ALA A 115 -24.65 13.06 4.57
C ALA A 115 -23.42 12.27 4.07
N LEU A 116 -22.62 11.68 4.94
CA LEU A 116 -21.51 10.83 4.50
C LEU A 116 -22.04 9.47 4.04
N ALA A 117 -21.53 9.02 2.90
CA ALA A 117 -21.78 7.66 2.43
C ALA A 117 -20.92 6.67 3.19
N LYS A 118 -21.45 5.50 3.50
CA LYS A 118 -20.63 4.36 3.93
C LYS A 118 -19.62 4.02 2.84
N ILE A 119 -18.48 3.47 3.24
CA ILE A 119 -17.52 2.94 2.28
C ILE A 119 -18.18 1.79 1.52
N GLU A 120 -18.36 2.00 0.22
CA GLU A 120 -18.73 0.92 -0.66
C GLU A 120 -17.49 0.06 -0.93
N LYS A 121 -17.58 -1.22 -0.58
CA LYS A 121 -16.53 -2.21 -0.84
C LYS A 121 -16.63 -2.68 -2.29
N THR A 122 -16.33 -1.77 -3.20
CA THR A 122 -16.49 -2.01 -4.65
C THR A 122 -15.19 -2.38 -5.35
N ARG A 123 -14.04 -2.12 -4.71
CA ARG A 123 -12.75 -2.44 -5.31
C ARG A 123 -12.48 -3.93 -5.28
N THR A 124 -12.43 -4.55 -6.45
CA THR A 124 -12.12 -5.97 -6.64
C THR A 124 -10.68 -6.21 -7.08
N VAL A 125 -10.02 -5.21 -7.67
CA VAL A 125 -8.61 -5.27 -8.08
C VAL A 125 -7.78 -4.52 -7.05
N PHE A 126 -6.89 -5.21 -6.33
CA PHE A 126 -6.02 -4.58 -5.35
C PHE A 126 -4.65 -4.20 -5.92
N GLU A 127 -4.25 -4.80 -7.05
CA GLU A 127 -3.00 -4.51 -7.74
C GLU A 127 -3.13 -4.84 -9.23
N ASP A 128 -2.72 -3.93 -10.10
CA ASP A 128 -2.68 -4.13 -11.54
C ASP A 128 -1.24 -4.11 -12.12
N PHE A 129 -0.26 -3.88 -11.26
CA PHE A 129 1.17 -3.80 -11.58
C PHE A 129 1.55 -2.80 -12.68
N LYS A 130 0.67 -1.86 -13.06
CA LYS A 130 0.98 -0.83 -14.07
C LYS A 130 2.19 0.02 -13.68
N ASN A 131 2.36 0.25 -12.38
CA ASN A 131 3.47 0.99 -11.81
C ASN A 131 4.56 0.07 -11.22
N GLY A 132 4.61 -1.20 -11.65
CA GLY A 132 5.51 -2.20 -11.08
C GLY A 132 5.18 -2.53 -9.63
N ILE A 133 6.21 -2.79 -8.82
CA ILE A 133 6.08 -3.21 -7.42
C ILE A 133 6.44 -2.08 -6.43
N GLN A 134 6.32 -0.82 -6.83
CA GLN A 134 6.78 0.32 -6.00
C GLN A 134 6.12 0.39 -4.62
N ASP A 135 4.86 -0.05 -4.53
CA ASP A 135 4.09 -0.06 -3.27
C ASP A 135 4.24 -1.39 -2.50
N TRP A 136 5.12 -2.26 -2.96
CA TRP A 136 5.40 -3.52 -2.31
C TRP A 136 6.74 -3.44 -1.60
N SER A 137 6.80 -3.91 -0.37
CA SER A 137 8.08 -4.09 0.31
C SER A 137 8.74 -5.38 -0.17
N SER A 138 10.06 -5.35 -0.37
CA SER A 138 10.83 -6.54 -0.69
C SER A 138 11.71 -6.92 0.50
N ARG A 139 11.67 -8.18 0.92
CA ARG A 139 12.57 -8.70 1.95
C ARG A 139 13.93 -9.10 1.39
N ASP A 140 13.94 -9.64 0.16
CA ASP A 140 15.12 -10.25 -0.45
C ASP A 140 15.11 -10.12 -1.98
N GLN A 141 14.45 -9.09 -2.52
CA GLN A 141 14.20 -8.84 -3.95
C GLN A 141 13.41 -9.95 -4.67
N ARG A 142 13.10 -11.05 -4.00
CA ARG A 142 12.49 -12.26 -4.55
C ARG A 142 11.17 -12.61 -3.89
N THR A 143 10.91 -12.03 -2.73
CA THR A 143 9.62 -12.10 -2.03
C THR A 143 9.09 -10.69 -1.88
N ILE A 144 7.97 -10.41 -2.50
CA ILE A 144 7.30 -9.12 -2.36
C ILE A 144 6.17 -9.24 -1.35
N ARG A 145 5.98 -8.19 -0.57
CA ARG A 145 4.96 -8.10 0.48
C ARG A 145 4.09 -6.88 0.29
N THR A 146 2.79 -7.05 0.46
CA THR A 146 1.86 -5.93 0.48
C THR A 146 0.97 -5.94 1.71
N TYR A 147 0.51 -4.75 2.10
CA TYR A 147 -0.53 -4.51 3.10
C TYR A 147 -1.85 -4.06 2.47
N LYS A 148 -1.94 -4.01 1.14
CA LYS A 148 -3.11 -3.53 0.39
C LYS A 148 -4.41 -4.27 0.71
N PHE A 149 -4.30 -5.51 1.20
CA PHE A 149 -5.46 -6.25 1.70
C PHE A 149 -6.19 -5.58 2.86
N GLN A 150 -5.54 -4.65 3.56
CA GLN A 150 -6.17 -3.90 4.66
C GLN A 150 -6.97 -2.68 4.17
N SER A 151 -6.90 -2.35 2.88
CA SER A 151 -7.67 -1.24 2.35
C SER A 151 -9.17 -1.47 2.57
N PRO A 152 -9.87 -0.54 3.21
CA PRO A 152 -11.27 -0.74 3.61
C PRO A 152 -12.25 -0.78 2.43
N ASP A 153 -11.88 -0.21 1.28
CA ASP A 153 -12.65 -0.22 0.03
C ASP A 153 -12.54 -1.54 -0.76
N LEU A 154 -11.60 -2.41 -0.39
CA LEU A 154 -11.42 -3.71 -1.03
C LEU A 154 -12.51 -4.69 -0.60
N ASP A 155 -13.19 -5.32 -1.57
CA ASP A 155 -14.13 -6.40 -1.29
C ASP A 155 -13.36 -7.66 -0.85
N ARG A 156 -13.42 -7.93 0.46
CA ARG A 156 -12.76 -9.06 1.13
C ARG A 156 -13.76 -10.07 1.67
N SER A 157 -14.91 -10.17 1.03
CA SER A 157 -15.92 -11.14 1.42
C SER A 157 -15.41 -12.57 1.19
N ASN A 158 -15.81 -13.48 2.06
CA ASN A 158 -15.27 -14.86 2.08
C ASN A 158 -15.78 -15.75 0.95
N ASP A 159 -16.72 -15.30 0.16
CA ASP A 159 -17.21 -15.90 -1.08
C ASP A 159 -16.35 -15.57 -2.30
N LYS A 160 -15.44 -14.61 -2.20
CA LYS A 160 -14.53 -14.22 -3.27
C LYS A 160 -13.34 -15.16 -3.38
N GLN A 161 -12.79 -15.21 -4.59
CA GLN A 161 -11.54 -15.88 -4.90
C GLN A 161 -10.46 -14.86 -5.22
N LEU A 162 -9.22 -15.18 -4.86
CA LEU A 162 -8.06 -14.42 -5.32
C LEU A 162 -7.73 -14.87 -6.74
N ALA A 163 -7.71 -13.93 -7.68
CA ALA A 163 -7.24 -14.16 -9.04
C ALA A 163 -5.90 -13.50 -9.27
N LEU A 164 -4.94 -14.26 -9.81
CA LEU A 164 -3.59 -13.79 -10.17
C LEU A 164 -3.32 -14.13 -11.62
N THR A 165 -2.87 -13.13 -12.40
CA THR A 165 -2.43 -13.35 -13.77
C THR A 165 -0.91 -13.45 -13.80
N ILE A 166 -0.35 -14.57 -14.26
CA ILE A 166 1.07 -14.85 -14.30
C ILE A 166 1.44 -15.41 -15.67
N ASP A 167 2.53 -14.90 -16.28
CA ASP A 167 3.17 -15.50 -17.45
C ASP A 167 4.40 -16.29 -17.02
N PRO A 168 4.36 -17.63 -17.09
CA PRO A 168 5.52 -18.47 -16.73
C PRO A 168 6.65 -18.42 -17.76
N LYS A 169 6.44 -17.82 -18.93
CA LYS A 169 7.44 -17.74 -20.01
C LYS A 169 8.06 -19.09 -20.39
N GLY A 170 7.24 -20.16 -20.38
CA GLY A 170 7.68 -21.53 -20.69
C GLY A 170 8.41 -22.27 -19.57
N LYS A 171 8.52 -21.68 -18.40
CA LYS A 171 9.12 -22.32 -17.22
C LYS A 171 8.07 -23.07 -16.38
N LYS A 172 8.57 -24.00 -15.57
CA LYS A 172 7.77 -24.59 -14.49
C LYS A 172 8.03 -23.78 -13.21
N LEU A 173 7.01 -23.09 -12.73
CA LEU A 173 7.10 -22.20 -11.58
C LEU A 173 6.30 -22.76 -10.39
N SER A 174 6.83 -22.55 -9.21
CA SER A 174 6.11 -22.73 -7.96
C SER A 174 5.75 -21.36 -7.40
N LEU A 175 4.46 -21.01 -7.45
CA LEU A 175 3.91 -19.82 -6.80
C LEU A 175 3.71 -20.14 -5.32
N ARG A 176 4.37 -19.38 -4.45
CA ARG A 176 4.19 -19.46 -3.01
C ARG A 176 3.53 -18.19 -2.50
N LEU A 177 2.41 -18.36 -1.84
CA LEU A 177 1.67 -17.28 -1.21
C LEU A 177 1.67 -17.50 0.30
N ASN A 178 2.00 -16.45 1.05
CA ASN A 178 1.93 -16.49 2.50
C ASN A 178 1.12 -15.30 2.99
N THR A 179 0.28 -15.52 3.98
CA THR A 179 -0.48 -14.46 4.62
C THR A 179 -0.27 -14.51 6.12
N THR A 180 -0.30 -13.36 6.76
CA THR A 180 -0.34 -13.27 8.21
C THR A 180 -1.61 -12.54 8.62
N SER A 181 -2.22 -12.97 9.69
CA SER A 181 -3.26 -12.19 10.34
C SER A 181 -2.67 -11.04 11.15
N THR A 182 -3.52 -10.11 11.53
CA THR A 182 -3.11 -8.88 12.21
C THR A 182 -2.30 -9.14 13.47
N PHE A 183 -1.15 -8.48 13.59
CA PHE A 183 -0.26 -8.51 14.76
C PHE A 183 -0.90 -8.00 16.06
N LEU A 184 -2.06 -7.38 16.01
CA LEU A 184 -2.45 -6.36 16.96
C LEU A 184 -3.59 -6.74 17.88
N SER A 185 -4.32 -7.79 17.59
CA SER A 185 -5.24 -8.34 18.58
C SER A 185 -4.91 -9.81 18.77
N ARG A 186 -4.62 -10.17 20.01
CA ARG A 186 -4.49 -11.59 20.40
C ARG A 186 -5.76 -12.39 20.06
N GLU A 187 -6.90 -11.71 20.05
CA GLU A 187 -8.20 -12.27 19.71
C GLU A 187 -8.38 -12.57 18.22
N ASN A 188 -7.74 -11.77 17.34
CA ASN A 188 -7.85 -11.92 15.89
C ASN A 188 -6.65 -12.59 15.24
N ASN A 189 -5.69 -13.08 16.02
CA ASN A 189 -4.55 -13.79 15.47
C ASN A 189 -4.98 -15.19 15.02
N ILE A 190 -5.42 -15.29 13.77
CA ILE A 190 -5.74 -16.57 13.13
C ILE A 190 -4.50 -17.33 12.66
N GLY A 191 -3.31 -16.74 12.77
CA GLY A 191 -2.03 -17.37 12.44
C GLY A 191 -1.51 -17.05 11.03
N ASN A 192 -0.53 -17.83 10.63
CA ASN A 192 0.05 -17.78 9.30
C ASN A 192 -0.61 -18.84 8.41
N PHE A 193 -0.86 -18.47 7.17
CA PHE A 193 -1.39 -19.36 6.15
C PHE A 193 -0.46 -19.37 4.96
N SER A 194 -0.30 -20.52 4.32
CA SER A 194 0.52 -20.69 3.15
C SER A 194 -0.18 -21.50 2.07
N LEU A 195 0.14 -21.18 0.82
CA LEU A 195 -0.30 -21.91 -0.36
C LEU A 195 0.88 -22.06 -1.30
N VAL A 196 0.98 -23.23 -1.94
CA VAL A 196 1.92 -23.47 -3.04
C VAL A 196 1.13 -24.00 -4.23
N LYS A 197 1.21 -23.29 -5.36
CA LYS A 197 0.65 -23.75 -6.65
C LYS A 197 1.74 -23.89 -7.70
N ARG A 198 1.68 -24.95 -8.47
CA ARG A 198 2.53 -25.12 -9.66
C ARG A 198 1.89 -24.47 -10.85
N ILE A 199 2.71 -23.79 -11.63
CA ILE A 199 2.30 -23.04 -12.82
C ILE A 199 3.28 -23.42 -13.93
N GLU A 200 2.76 -23.79 -15.09
CA GLU A 200 3.58 -24.12 -16.24
C GLU A 200 2.94 -23.69 -17.56
N GLY A 201 3.72 -23.58 -18.62
CA GLY A 201 3.28 -23.25 -19.97
C GLY A 201 3.77 -21.89 -20.44
N LYS A 202 3.28 -21.46 -21.60
CA LYS A 202 3.61 -20.17 -22.24
C LYS A 202 2.39 -19.27 -22.21
N GLY A 203 2.65 -17.97 -22.10
CA GLY A 203 1.63 -16.91 -22.07
C GLY A 203 0.98 -16.70 -20.70
N ALA A 204 0.34 -15.55 -20.57
CA ALA A 204 -0.32 -15.14 -19.35
C ALA A 204 -1.52 -16.06 -19.02
N ARG A 205 -1.61 -16.48 -17.78
CA ARG A 205 -2.67 -17.35 -17.27
C ARG A 205 -3.25 -16.78 -15.99
N GLU A 206 -4.57 -16.79 -15.92
CA GLU A 206 -5.29 -16.48 -14.69
C GLU A 206 -5.36 -17.72 -13.80
N ILE A 207 -4.94 -17.55 -12.56
CA ILE A 207 -4.97 -18.58 -11.52
C ILE A 207 -5.95 -18.12 -10.47
N ARG A 208 -7.02 -18.88 -10.27
CA ARG A 208 -8.00 -18.64 -9.22
C ARG A 208 -7.68 -19.47 -8.00
N ILE A 209 -7.79 -18.85 -6.84
CA ILE A 209 -7.39 -19.41 -5.56
C ILE A 209 -8.53 -19.19 -4.57
N ASP A 210 -9.06 -20.29 -4.05
CA ASP A 210 -10.02 -20.25 -2.95
C ASP A 210 -9.26 -20.12 -1.62
N ARG A 211 -9.83 -19.40 -0.66
CA ARG A 211 -9.26 -19.24 0.67
C ARG A 211 -9.06 -20.60 1.41
N LYS A 212 -9.87 -21.59 1.07
CA LYS A 212 -9.79 -22.96 1.64
C LYS A 212 -8.55 -23.72 1.19
N GLU A 213 -7.91 -23.31 0.10
CA GLU A 213 -6.66 -23.92 -0.38
C GLU A 213 -5.45 -23.53 0.48
N PHE A 214 -5.55 -22.47 1.24
CA PHE A 214 -4.49 -22.06 2.15
C PHE A 214 -4.43 -22.99 3.37
N LYS A 215 -3.22 -23.45 3.67
CA LYS A 215 -2.94 -24.26 4.85
C LYS A 215 -2.49 -23.38 6.01
N GLY A 216 -3.21 -23.42 7.09
CA GLY A 216 -2.90 -22.70 8.33
C GLY A 216 -2.66 -23.65 9.50
N ALA A 217 -2.40 -23.08 10.67
CA ALA A 217 -2.28 -23.86 11.90
C ALA A 217 -3.62 -24.53 12.26
N LYS A 218 -3.55 -25.79 12.66
CA LYS A 218 -4.63 -26.68 13.17
C LYS A 218 -6.06 -26.13 13.06
N GLY A 219 -6.78 -26.57 12.02
CA GLY A 219 -8.23 -26.37 11.89
C GLY A 219 -8.70 -24.94 11.63
N LYS A 220 -7.79 -23.98 11.47
CA LYS A 220 -8.13 -22.60 11.15
C LYS A 220 -8.29 -22.44 9.66
N THR A 221 -9.34 -21.72 9.25
CA THR A 221 -9.59 -21.35 7.86
C THR A 221 -9.20 -19.88 7.65
N LEU A 222 -8.58 -19.58 6.51
CA LEU A 222 -8.26 -18.21 6.13
C LEU A 222 -9.55 -17.40 5.93
N GLU A 223 -9.57 -16.19 6.46
CA GLU A 223 -10.60 -15.18 6.20
C GLU A 223 -9.93 -13.98 5.50
N TRP A 224 -10.42 -13.62 4.31
CA TRP A 224 -9.84 -12.51 3.53
C TRP A 224 -9.83 -11.19 4.29
N SER A 225 -10.86 -10.93 5.09
CA SER A 225 -10.98 -9.71 5.90
C SER A 225 -9.97 -9.60 7.03
N LYS A 226 -9.33 -10.71 7.41
CA LYS A 226 -8.37 -10.76 8.52
C LYS A 226 -6.91 -10.81 8.07
N ILE A 227 -6.64 -10.69 6.77
CA ILE A 227 -5.27 -10.64 6.26
C ILE A 227 -4.64 -9.28 6.61
N ALA A 228 -3.48 -9.34 7.27
CA ALA A 228 -2.64 -8.16 7.51
C ALA A 228 -1.59 -7.99 6.43
N THR A 229 -0.89 -9.07 6.08
CA THR A 229 0.14 -9.06 5.05
C THR A 229 -0.09 -10.16 4.03
N PHE A 230 0.29 -9.89 2.81
CA PHE A 230 0.24 -10.86 1.72
C PHE A 230 1.59 -10.90 1.00
N ASP A 231 2.24 -12.05 1.05
CA ASP A 231 3.56 -12.28 0.44
C ASP A 231 3.42 -13.12 -0.81
N VAL A 232 4.12 -12.73 -1.86
CA VAL A 232 4.21 -13.47 -3.12
C VAL A 232 5.66 -13.82 -3.41
N THR A 233 5.92 -15.09 -3.73
CA THR A 233 7.23 -15.58 -4.16
C THR A 233 7.04 -16.50 -5.36
N LEU A 234 7.82 -16.30 -6.41
CA LEU A 234 7.93 -17.25 -7.53
C LEU A 234 9.27 -17.99 -7.47
N VAL A 235 9.23 -19.31 -7.62
CA VAL A 235 10.40 -20.18 -7.61
C VAL A 235 10.42 -20.98 -8.91
N ASP A 236 11.53 -20.94 -9.63
CA ASP A 236 11.78 -21.81 -10.78
C ASP A 236 12.02 -23.23 -10.27
N GLU A 237 11.19 -24.19 -10.69
CA GLU A 237 11.28 -25.57 -10.20
C GLU A 237 12.54 -26.31 -10.68
N ALA A 238 13.10 -25.93 -11.84
CA ALA A 238 14.29 -26.55 -12.38
C ALA A 238 15.55 -26.12 -11.61
N THR A 239 15.69 -24.82 -11.39
CA THR A 239 16.88 -24.26 -10.73
C THR A 239 16.74 -24.11 -9.22
N LYS A 240 15.52 -24.29 -8.68
CA LYS A 240 15.14 -23.96 -7.30
C LYS A 240 15.40 -22.50 -6.90
N ALA A 241 15.73 -21.65 -7.86
CA ALA A 241 15.97 -20.23 -7.63
C ALA A 241 14.65 -19.48 -7.49
N LYS A 242 14.60 -18.55 -6.56
CA LYS A 242 13.52 -17.54 -6.52
C LYS A 242 13.73 -16.57 -7.68
N LEU A 243 12.65 -16.20 -8.36
CA LEU A 243 12.66 -15.24 -9.46
C LEU A 243 12.48 -13.82 -8.94
N ASN A 244 13.13 -12.87 -9.60
CA ASN A 244 12.84 -11.46 -9.37
C ASN A 244 11.43 -11.14 -9.89
N LEU A 245 10.67 -10.46 -9.07
CA LEU A 245 9.33 -9.95 -9.38
C LEU A 245 9.50 -8.45 -9.71
N THR A 246 9.74 -8.16 -10.98
CA THR A 246 9.89 -6.79 -11.50
C THR A 246 8.90 -6.58 -12.62
#